data_f5b5f445f6a390b7155d62b008195731
#
_entry.id   f5b5f445f6a390b7155d62b008195731
#
_cell.length_a   1.000
_cell.length_b   1.000
_cell.length_c   1.000
_cell.angle_alpha   90.00
_cell.angle_beta   90.00
_cell.angle_gamma   90.00
#
_symmetry.space_group_name_H-M   'P 1'
#
loop_
_entity.id
_entity.type
_entity.pdbx_description
1 polymer ?
#
loop_
_entity_poly.entity_id
_entity_poly.type
_entity_poly.pdbx_seq_one_letter_code
_entity_poly.pdbx_strand_id
1 'polypeptide(L)'
;MVNRHSTDIDNCFWIEPTMFKDHRGIFCEIFKNSHSDTSFKPVQSNYSSSKKGTLRGIHRTPYAKYVTCIAGSVYDVCVDLRPSSKTHGQYFGVELTSSKFNSLYIPAFCGHAFLALEDCVLIYQQDHEYNSKLDQTY
;
A
#
# COMPACT_ATOMS: atom_id res chain seq x y z
N MET A 1 0.61 9.93 -16.63
CA MET A 1 0.54 10.82 -15.46
C MET A 1 -0.04 10.09 -14.25
N VAL A 2 0.28 10.58 -13.08
CA VAL A 2 -0.19 10.03 -11.82
C VAL A 2 -0.47 11.18 -10.86
N ASN A 3 -1.50 11.05 -10.04
CA ASN A 3 -1.78 11.98 -8.95
C ASN A 3 -1.26 11.37 -7.65
N ARG A 4 -0.34 12.07 -7.01
CA ARG A 4 0.25 11.66 -5.74
C ARG A 4 -0.25 12.60 -4.64
N HIS A 5 -0.78 12.00 -3.57
CA HIS A 5 -1.37 12.74 -2.47
C HIS A 5 -0.58 12.49 -1.19
N SER A 6 -0.08 13.57 -0.59
CA SER A 6 0.58 13.50 0.71
C SER A 6 -0.45 13.21 1.81
N THR A 7 0.03 12.70 2.93
CA THR A 7 -0.77 12.49 4.14
C THR A 7 -0.12 13.21 5.31
N ASP A 8 -0.77 13.21 6.47
CA ASP A 8 -0.19 13.79 7.68
C ASP A 8 0.98 12.99 8.21
N ILE A 9 1.12 11.73 7.77
CA ILE A 9 2.25 10.88 8.16
C ILE A 9 3.41 11.17 7.21
N ASP A 10 4.57 11.50 7.78
CA ASP A 10 5.77 11.80 7.00
C ASP A 10 6.14 10.62 6.11
N ASN A 11 6.40 10.93 4.83
CA ASN A 11 6.76 9.95 3.79
C ASN A 11 5.72 8.86 3.54
N CYS A 12 4.49 9.05 3.98
CA CYS A 12 3.35 8.20 3.62
C CYS A 12 2.47 8.96 2.63
N PHE A 13 2.15 8.34 1.51
CA PHE A 13 1.36 8.99 0.46
C PHE A 13 0.55 7.93 -0.29
N TRP A 14 -0.49 8.38 -0.98
CA TRP A 14 -1.28 7.49 -1.83
C TRP A 14 -1.33 8.03 -3.25
N ILE A 15 -1.55 7.14 -4.20
CA ILE A 15 -1.34 7.41 -5.61
C ILE A 15 -2.56 6.96 -6.41
N GLU A 16 -3.00 7.83 -7.33
CA GLU A 16 -4.03 7.50 -8.31
C GLU A 16 -3.38 7.48 -9.69
N PRO A 17 -3.25 6.29 -10.33
CA PRO A 17 -2.70 6.22 -11.68
C PRO A 17 -3.71 6.73 -12.71
N THR A 18 -3.21 7.21 -13.84
CA THR A 18 -4.06 7.53 -14.97
C THR A 18 -4.53 6.23 -15.63
N MET A 19 -5.82 6.12 -15.86
CA MET A 19 -6.39 4.97 -16.56
C MET A 19 -6.67 5.33 -18.00
N PHE A 20 -6.16 4.50 -18.91
CA PHE A 20 -6.34 4.66 -20.35
C PHE A 20 -7.36 3.65 -20.84
N LYS A 21 -8.51 4.12 -21.29
CA LYS A 21 -9.62 3.27 -21.75
C LYS A 21 -9.79 3.39 -23.26
N ASP A 22 -10.05 2.28 -23.91
CA ASP A 22 -10.46 2.23 -25.31
C ASP A 22 -11.40 1.04 -25.51
N HIS A 23 -11.75 0.76 -26.78
CA HIS A 23 -12.68 -0.34 -27.11
C HIS A 23 -12.13 -1.73 -26.72
N ARG A 24 -10.84 -1.88 -26.48
CA ARG A 24 -10.22 -3.15 -26.09
C ARG A 24 -10.23 -3.37 -24.57
N GLY A 25 -10.38 -2.31 -23.78
CA GLY A 25 -10.34 -2.39 -22.32
C GLY A 25 -9.61 -1.24 -21.68
N ILE A 26 -8.88 -1.54 -20.61
CA ILE A 26 -8.23 -0.54 -19.77
C ILE A 26 -6.75 -0.89 -19.62
N PHE A 27 -5.91 0.15 -19.70
CA PHE A 27 -4.49 0.05 -19.35
C PHE A 27 -4.17 1.11 -18.30
N CYS A 28 -3.41 0.75 -17.29
CA CYS A 28 -2.81 1.73 -16.38
C CYS A 28 -1.49 1.22 -15.84
N GLU A 29 -0.62 2.16 -15.49
CA GLU A 29 0.66 1.85 -14.88
C GLU A 29 0.47 1.86 -13.36
N ILE A 30 0.28 0.70 -12.76
CA ILE A 30 -0.04 0.60 -11.34
C ILE A 30 1.16 0.86 -10.44
N PHE A 31 2.38 0.70 -10.98
CA PHE A 31 3.61 1.04 -10.26
C PHE A 31 4.69 1.45 -11.23
N LYS A 32 5.40 2.53 -10.87
CA LYS A 32 6.67 2.95 -11.50
C LYS A 32 7.55 3.53 -10.41
N ASN A 33 8.87 3.42 -10.57
CA ASN A 33 9.78 4.02 -9.61
C ASN A 33 9.52 5.53 -9.40
N SER A 34 9.13 6.23 -10.47
CA SER A 34 8.81 7.66 -10.40
C SER A 34 7.51 7.97 -9.66
N HIS A 35 6.65 6.97 -9.43
CA HIS A 35 5.42 7.14 -8.66
C HIS A 35 5.67 7.09 -7.16
N SER A 36 6.80 6.58 -6.74
CA SER A 36 7.12 6.29 -5.36
C SER A 36 8.25 7.19 -4.83
N ASP A 37 8.73 6.88 -3.64
CA ASP A 37 9.93 7.45 -3.09
C ASP A 37 11.14 7.01 -3.92
N THR A 38 12.07 7.92 -4.21
CA THR A 38 13.24 7.62 -5.03
C THR A 38 14.15 6.56 -4.39
N SER A 39 14.09 6.40 -3.07
CA SER A 39 14.82 5.36 -2.37
C SER A 39 14.15 4.00 -2.41
N PHE A 40 12.88 3.93 -2.81
CA PHE A 40 12.13 2.67 -2.86
C PHE A 40 12.50 1.89 -4.11
N LYS A 41 13.18 0.75 -3.92
CA LYS A 41 13.59 -0.15 -5.00
C LYS A 41 13.08 -1.54 -4.70
N PRO A 42 11.90 -1.89 -5.23
CA PRO A 42 11.28 -3.17 -4.89
C PRO A 42 12.09 -4.35 -5.40
N VAL A 43 12.16 -5.37 -4.57
CA VAL A 43 12.86 -6.62 -4.89
C VAL A 43 11.95 -7.84 -4.73
N GLN A 44 10.72 -7.64 -4.21
CA GLN A 44 9.76 -8.72 -4.03
C GLN A 44 8.36 -8.18 -4.29
N SER A 45 7.56 -8.94 -5.04
CA SER A 45 6.14 -8.67 -5.25
C SER A 45 5.32 -9.80 -4.64
N ASN A 46 4.22 -9.45 -3.99
CA ASN A 46 3.35 -10.40 -3.31
C ASN A 46 1.92 -10.29 -3.84
N TYR A 47 1.24 -11.42 -3.84
CA TYR A 47 -0.18 -11.54 -4.15
C TYR A 47 -0.89 -12.00 -2.89
N SER A 48 -1.98 -11.33 -2.55
CA SER A 48 -2.79 -11.71 -1.39
C SER A 48 -4.26 -11.64 -1.77
N SER A 49 -5.00 -12.72 -1.54
CA SER A 49 -6.44 -12.68 -1.67
C SER A 49 -7.08 -12.80 -0.29
N SER A 50 -8.20 -12.13 -0.08
CA SER A 50 -8.90 -12.14 1.20
C SER A 50 -10.40 -12.06 0.96
N LYS A 51 -11.15 -12.76 1.79
CA LYS A 51 -12.62 -12.72 1.76
C LYS A 51 -13.11 -11.48 2.49
N LYS A 52 -14.26 -10.98 2.05
CA LYS A 52 -14.95 -9.85 2.70
C LYS A 52 -14.97 -10.03 4.21
N GLY A 53 -14.63 -8.97 4.94
CA GLY A 53 -14.62 -8.97 6.39
C GLY A 53 -13.30 -9.41 7.01
N THR A 54 -12.34 -9.87 6.20
CA THR A 54 -11.02 -10.25 6.71
C THR A 54 -10.26 -9.00 7.14
N LEU A 55 -9.70 -9.07 8.34
CA LEU A 55 -8.80 -8.05 8.87
C LEU A 55 -7.41 -8.66 8.98
N ARG A 56 -6.41 -8.03 8.35
CA ARG A 56 -5.00 -8.46 8.45
C ARG A 56 -4.16 -7.31 8.99
N GLY A 57 -3.24 -7.64 9.89
CA GLY A 57 -2.31 -6.69 10.51
C GLY A 57 -2.65 -6.48 11.98
N ILE A 58 -1.96 -5.58 12.63
CA ILE A 58 -0.98 -4.63 12.10
C ILE A 58 0.39 -5.29 11.98
N HIS A 59 1.00 -5.18 10.80
CA HIS A 59 2.36 -5.69 10.57
C HIS A 59 3.33 -4.54 10.43
N ARG A 60 4.44 -4.60 11.16
CA ARG A 60 5.51 -3.61 11.07
C ARG A 60 6.76 -4.29 10.56
N THR A 61 7.37 -3.73 9.53
CA THR A 61 8.60 -4.24 8.94
C THR A 61 9.60 -3.11 8.77
N PRO A 62 10.92 -3.41 8.81
CA PRO A 62 11.95 -2.39 8.59
C PRO A 62 12.15 -2.08 7.10
N TYR A 63 11.16 -2.36 6.27
CA TYR A 63 11.19 -2.06 4.84
C TYR A 63 9.84 -1.50 4.41
N ALA A 64 9.85 -0.79 3.27
CA ALA A 64 8.68 -0.10 2.75
C ALA A 64 7.84 -1.01 1.85
N LYS A 65 6.57 -0.65 1.68
CA LYS A 65 5.62 -1.38 0.83
C LYS A 65 4.83 -0.42 -0.03
N TYR A 66 4.50 -0.88 -1.23
CA TYR A 66 3.64 -0.18 -2.19
C TYR A 66 2.46 -1.10 -2.49
N VAL A 67 1.27 -0.75 -2.00
CA VAL A 67 0.11 -1.65 -1.95
C VAL A 67 -0.95 -1.19 -2.94
N THR A 68 -1.44 -2.10 -3.77
CA THR A 68 -2.47 -1.83 -4.77
C THR A 68 -3.58 -2.89 -4.69
N CYS A 69 -4.84 -2.46 -4.76
CA CYS A 69 -5.98 -3.38 -4.84
C CYS A 69 -6.33 -3.60 -6.31
N ILE A 70 -6.24 -4.84 -6.80
CA ILE A 70 -6.50 -5.17 -8.19
C ILE A 70 -7.83 -5.90 -8.41
N ALA A 71 -8.51 -6.30 -7.34
CA ALA A 71 -9.87 -6.85 -7.39
C ALA A 71 -10.57 -6.50 -6.08
N GLY A 72 -11.81 -6.04 -6.17
CA GLY A 72 -12.58 -5.66 -5.00
C GLY A 72 -12.16 -4.35 -4.38
N SER A 73 -12.30 -4.25 -3.06
CA SER A 73 -11.93 -3.05 -2.31
C SER A 73 -11.50 -3.39 -0.89
N VAL A 74 -10.60 -2.58 -0.36
CA VAL A 74 -10.11 -2.67 1.02
C VAL A 74 -10.05 -1.29 1.65
N TYR A 75 -10.17 -1.22 2.97
CA TYR A 75 -9.76 -0.06 3.74
C TYR A 75 -8.34 -0.32 4.22
N ASP A 76 -7.38 0.39 3.65
CA ASP A 76 -5.96 0.16 3.89
C ASP A 76 -5.41 1.24 4.80
N VAL A 77 -4.61 0.85 5.79
CA VAL A 77 -4.20 1.75 6.88
C VAL A 77 -2.70 1.69 7.09
N CYS A 78 -2.10 2.86 7.20
CA CYS A 78 -0.72 3.05 7.65
C CYS A 78 -0.76 3.65 9.05
N VAL A 79 -0.06 3.02 9.99
CA VAL A 79 0.09 3.51 11.36
C VAL A 79 1.54 3.91 11.57
N ASP A 80 1.78 5.12 12.02
CA ASP A 80 3.15 5.58 12.28
C ASP A 80 3.66 5.02 13.60
N LEU A 81 4.48 3.99 13.52
CA LEU A 81 5.09 3.34 14.68
C LEU A 81 6.57 3.69 14.83
N ARG A 82 7.06 4.69 14.10
CA ARG A 82 8.46 5.14 14.19
C ARG A 82 8.64 5.97 15.47
N PRO A 83 9.49 5.53 16.42
CA PRO A 83 9.57 6.19 17.72
C PRO A 83 9.96 7.66 17.68
N SER A 84 10.81 8.07 16.71
CA SER A 84 11.28 9.45 16.60
C SER A 84 10.42 10.32 15.69
N SER A 85 9.35 9.78 15.14
CA SER A 85 8.50 10.53 14.22
C SER A 85 7.63 11.54 14.96
N LYS A 86 7.45 12.71 14.35
CA LYS A 86 6.53 13.75 14.85
C LYS A 86 5.09 13.27 14.88
N THR A 87 4.75 12.28 14.04
CA THR A 87 3.39 11.75 13.94
C THR A 87 3.26 10.37 14.56
N HIS A 88 4.20 9.98 15.43
CA HIS A 88 4.15 8.69 16.10
C HIS A 88 2.78 8.44 16.75
N GLY A 89 2.20 7.27 16.46
CA GLY A 89 0.90 6.86 16.96
C GLY A 89 -0.29 7.31 16.09
N GLN A 90 -0.08 8.18 15.13
CA GLN A 90 -1.14 8.59 14.19
C GLN A 90 -1.31 7.54 13.10
N TYR A 91 -2.48 7.54 12.45
CA TYR A 91 -2.75 6.66 11.34
C TYR A 91 -3.39 7.43 10.19
N PHE A 92 -3.26 6.87 8.99
CA PHE A 92 -3.94 7.30 7.78
C PHE A 92 -4.60 6.09 7.14
N GLY A 93 -5.88 6.23 6.78
CA GLY A 93 -6.61 5.19 6.09
C GLY A 93 -7.17 5.69 4.77
N VAL A 94 -7.20 4.80 3.78
CA VAL A 94 -7.74 5.11 2.46
C VAL A 94 -8.38 3.85 1.88
N GLU A 95 -9.48 4.02 1.15
CA GLU A 95 -10.07 2.92 0.42
C GLU A 95 -9.31 2.71 -0.88
N LEU A 96 -8.74 1.51 -1.04
CA LEU A 96 -8.11 1.09 -2.29
C LEU A 96 -9.11 0.22 -3.04
N THR A 97 -9.34 0.51 -4.32
CA THR A 97 -10.33 -0.20 -5.11
C THR A 97 -9.80 -0.55 -6.50
N SER A 98 -10.28 -1.67 -7.04
CA SER A 98 -9.94 -2.08 -8.39
C SER A 98 -10.55 -1.17 -9.46
N SER A 99 -11.54 -0.35 -9.11
CA SER A 99 -12.09 0.63 -10.04
C SER A 99 -11.14 1.81 -10.29
N LYS A 100 -10.21 2.05 -9.38
CA LYS A 100 -9.24 3.16 -9.47
C LYS A 100 -7.80 2.68 -9.59
N PHE A 101 -7.49 1.45 -9.19
CA PHE A 101 -6.13 0.92 -9.07
C PHE A 101 -5.22 1.88 -8.28
N ASN A 102 -5.81 2.56 -7.30
CA ASN A 102 -5.04 3.45 -6.42
C ASN A 102 -4.19 2.63 -5.44
N SER A 103 -3.13 3.25 -4.96
CA SER A 103 -2.12 2.56 -4.14
C SER A 103 -1.77 3.39 -2.91
N LEU A 104 -1.31 2.70 -1.86
CA LEU A 104 -0.78 3.33 -0.66
C LEU A 104 0.68 2.95 -0.49
N TYR A 105 1.54 3.95 -0.31
CA TYR A 105 2.95 3.76 0.04
C TYR A 105 3.11 3.83 1.55
N ILE A 106 3.65 2.76 2.12
CA ILE A 106 3.85 2.62 3.56
C ILE A 106 5.36 2.63 3.81
N PRO A 107 5.88 3.68 4.46
CA PRO A 107 7.32 3.77 4.71
C PRO A 107 7.79 2.70 5.69
N ALA A 108 9.10 2.43 5.66
CA ALA A 108 9.73 1.49 6.58
C ALA A 108 9.40 1.86 8.03
N PHE A 109 9.23 0.85 8.87
CA PHE A 109 8.94 0.95 10.30
C PHE A 109 7.55 1.48 10.64
N CYS A 110 6.71 1.78 9.65
CA CYS A 110 5.29 2.01 9.87
C CYS A 110 4.53 0.69 9.90
N GLY A 111 3.41 0.67 10.61
CA GLY A 111 2.51 -0.47 10.63
C GLY A 111 1.56 -0.44 9.44
N HIS A 112 1.19 -1.62 8.97
CA HIS A 112 0.24 -1.80 7.88
C HIS A 112 -0.87 -2.73 8.32
N ALA A 113 -2.11 -2.35 8.03
CA ALA A 113 -3.27 -3.19 8.24
C ALA A 113 -4.31 -2.92 7.15
N PHE A 114 -5.18 -3.87 6.89
CA PHE A 114 -6.32 -3.63 6.02
C PHE A 114 -7.54 -4.45 6.42
N LEU A 115 -8.70 -3.90 6.10
CA LEU A 115 -9.99 -4.57 6.21
C LEU A 115 -10.54 -4.78 4.80
N ALA A 116 -10.83 -6.03 4.45
CA ALA A 116 -11.45 -6.36 3.17
C ALA A 116 -12.92 -5.94 3.18
N LEU A 117 -13.26 -4.93 2.39
CA LEU A 117 -14.64 -4.43 2.27
C LEU A 117 -15.45 -5.32 1.32
N GLU A 118 -14.76 -6.02 0.43
CA GLU A 118 -15.29 -7.02 -0.50
C GLU A 118 -14.27 -8.14 -0.58
N ASP A 119 -14.64 -9.27 -1.21
CA ASP A 119 -13.62 -10.23 -1.63
C ASP A 119 -12.62 -9.50 -2.50
N CYS A 120 -11.34 -9.60 -2.17
CA CYS A 120 -10.34 -8.72 -2.76
C CYS A 120 -9.04 -9.42 -3.06
N VAL A 121 -8.27 -8.79 -3.95
CA VAL A 121 -6.89 -9.16 -4.26
C VAL A 121 -6.03 -7.92 -4.12
N LEU A 122 -5.00 -8.03 -3.30
CA LEU A 122 -3.95 -7.03 -3.20
C LEU A 122 -2.69 -7.57 -3.84
N ILE A 123 -1.98 -6.70 -4.54
CA ILE A 123 -0.58 -6.92 -4.87
C ILE A 123 0.23 -5.85 -4.15
N TYR A 124 1.41 -6.20 -3.68
CA TYR A 124 2.28 -5.18 -3.11
C TYR A 124 3.74 -5.53 -3.37
N GLN A 125 4.50 -4.48 -3.60
CA GLN A 125 5.95 -4.55 -3.76
C GLN A 125 6.60 -4.13 -2.45
N GLN A 126 7.74 -4.72 -2.16
CA GLN A 126 8.54 -4.36 -1.00
C GLN A 126 10.02 -4.28 -1.37
N ASP A 127 10.76 -3.43 -0.68
CA ASP A 127 12.16 -3.16 -1.02
C ASP A 127 13.16 -4.01 -0.24
N HIS A 128 12.67 -5.09 0.35
CA HIS A 128 13.49 -6.10 1.02
C HIS A 128 12.78 -7.43 0.93
N GLU A 129 13.51 -8.52 0.75
CA GLU A 129 12.90 -9.85 0.75
C GLU A 129 12.38 -10.19 2.14
N TYR A 130 11.28 -10.94 2.17
CA TYR A 130 10.62 -11.32 3.42
C TYR A 130 11.58 -12.08 4.33
N ASN A 131 11.57 -11.70 5.61
CA ASN A 131 12.30 -12.39 6.65
C ASN A 131 11.42 -12.38 7.91
N SER A 132 10.98 -13.57 8.34
CA SER A 132 10.07 -13.72 9.47
C SER A 132 10.62 -13.13 10.77
N LYS A 133 11.94 -13.00 10.90
CA LYS A 133 12.57 -12.39 12.08
C LYS A 133 12.43 -10.89 12.13
N LEU A 134 12.10 -10.25 11.00
CA LEU A 134 11.99 -8.81 10.88
C LEU A 134 10.53 -8.32 10.96
N ASP A 135 9.57 -9.19 10.72
CA ASP A 135 8.15 -8.87 10.73
C ASP A 135 7.63 -8.88 12.17
N GLN A 136 7.03 -7.78 12.60
CA GLN A 136 6.42 -7.64 13.91
C GLN A 136 4.91 -7.47 13.75
N THR A 137 4.15 -8.18 14.58
CA THR A 137 2.69 -8.11 14.59
C THR A 137 2.23 -7.42 15.89
N TYR A 138 1.28 -6.50 15.74
CA TYR A 138 0.70 -5.75 16.86
C TYR A 138 -0.77 -6.04 17.03
#